data_dc6972b220a9327084b5769ac4cd0251
#
_entry.id   dc6972b220a9327084b5769ac4cd0251
#
_cell.length_a   1.000
_cell.length_b   1.000
_cell.length_c   1.000
_cell.angle_alpha   90.00
_cell.angle_beta   90.00
_cell.angle_gamma   90.00
#
_symmetry.space_group_name_H-M   'P 1'
#
loop_
_entity.id
_entity.type
_entity.pdbx_description
1 polymer ?
#
loop_
_entity_poly.entity_id
_entity_poly.type
_entity_poly.pdbx_seq_one_letter_code
_entity_poly.pdbx_strand_id
1 'polypeptide(L)'
;MRLQLCIFLSFLLKSLSAHNDFYTSIGHMTDLLFTEKDMVTSLKEYIRVEESKLEQVKRWADQLESLSITAIQDPEGFLGHPVNAFKLMKRLNTEWGMLETLVLSDTTEAFISNLTMQRKHFPTEDDQTGAAKALLRLQDTYHLETNTIATGNLPGVTYKSPMTVEDCYELGKIAYSDSDYYHTELWMSQSLQQLDQGEESTIDKVTVLDYLSYAIYQQGELERALEITKRLLSLDSEHQRARGNLKYFEFQMLQQRSDEEEAAQKQRNEGTVGNKTEEKKKGFKEPIPERKMYEKLCRGEGIQMTPRRQSRLFCRYYDNHRNPMYLLSPVKQEDEWDRPYIVRYHDIISHSEIEKVKSLAKPRLRRATVHDPLTGKLTTALYRVSKSAWLTGYDDPLIDKINQRIEDLTGLEMDTAEEMQVANYGVGGQYEPHFDFGRKDEPDAFKELGTGNRVATWLFYMTDVAAGGATVFPDVGAAVWPKKGTAVFWYNLFASGEGDYSTRHAACPVLVGNKWGKSRDIYYYRGYVPEKYPFTLTETTCYCIYFEVSLISNLK
;
A
#
# COMPACT_ATOMS: atom_id res chain seq x y z
N MET A 1 -37.81 -2.22 -28.57
CA MET A 1 -37.19 -3.34 -27.83
C MET A 1 -35.75 -3.66 -28.23
N ARG A 2 -35.43 -3.84 -29.52
CA ARG A 2 -34.03 -4.17 -29.92
C ARG A 2 -33.01 -3.06 -29.64
N LEU A 3 -33.39 -1.78 -29.79
CA LEU A 3 -32.48 -0.64 -29.53
C LEU A 3 -32.19 -0.45 -28.03
N GLN A 4 -33.17 -0.67 -27.17
CA GLN A 4 -32.99 -0.62 -25.71
C GLN A 4 -32.14 -1.77 -25.18
N LEU A 5 -32.22 -2.95 -25.80
CA LEU A 5 -31.37 -4.10 -25.46
C LEU A 5 -29.91 -3.86 -25.84
N CYS A 6 -29.63 -3.23 -26.99
CA CYS A 6 -28.28 -2.85 -27.40
C CYS A 6 -27.67 -1.77 -26.49
N ILE A 7 -28.46 -0.80 -26.04
CA ILE A 7 -27.99 0.23 -25.10
C ILE A 7 -27.72 -0.39 -23.71
N PHE A 8 -28.57 -1.34 -23.26
CA PHE A 8 -28.35 -2.07 -22.00
C PHE A 8 -27.12 -2.99 -22.08
N LEU A 9 -26.91 -3.67 -23.23
CA LEU A 9 -25.70 -4.49 -23.45
C LEU A 9 -24.43 -3.61 -23.54
N SER A 10 -24.50 -2.42 -24.13
CA SER A 10 -23.35 -1.50 -24.17
C SER A 10 -23.03 -0.88 -22.81
N PHE A 11 -24.04 -0.69 -21.95
CA PHE A 11 -23.83 -0.29 -20.54
C PHE A 11 -23.28 -1.44 -19.69
N LEU A 12 -23.73 -2.68 -19.90
CA LEU A 12 -23.20 -3.87 -19.24
C LEU A 12 -21.74 -4.19 -19.68
N LEU A 13 -21.39 -3.90 -20.94
CA LEU A 13 -20.01 -4.07 -21.43
C LEU A 13 -19.06 -2.97 -20.92
N LYS A 14 -19.59 -1.76 -20.61
CA LYS A 14 -18.78 -0.71 -19.97
C LYS A 14 -18.54 -0.94 -18.47
N SER A 15 -19.39 -1.72 -17.80
CA SER A 15 -19.18 -2.07 -16.37
C SER A 15 -18.24 -3.25 -16.15
N LEU A 16 -17.74 -3.89 -17.22
CA LEU A 16 -16.76 -4.98 -17.17
C LEU A 16 -15.31 -4.56 -17.49
N SER A 17 -15.06 -3.27 -17.64
CA SER A 17 -13.69 -2.76 -17.59
C SER A 17 -13.25 -2.77 -16.12
N ALA A 18 -12.80 -3.95 -15.65
CA ALA A 18 -12.06 -4.04 -14.41
C ALA A 18 -10.85 -3.12 -14.58
N HIS A 19 -10.84 -1.99 -13.87
CA HIS A 19 -9.68 -1.11 -13.76
C HIS A 19 -8.49 -1.99 -13.35
N ASN A 20 -7.54 -2.13 -14.23
CA ASN A 20 -6.30 -2.87 -13.98
C ASN A 20 -5.36 -2.00 -13.14
N ASP A 21 -5.67 -1.75 -11.88
CA ASP A 21 -4.74 -1.08 -10.95
C ASP A 21 -3.44 -1.91 -10.82
N PHE A 22 -2.52 -1.78 -11.76
CA PHE A 22 -1.31 -2.61 -11.82
C PHE A 22 -0.43 -2.40 -10.59
N TYR A 23 -0.28 -1.14 -10.14
CA TYR A 23 0.56 -0.77 -8.99
C TYR A 23 0.13 -1.43 -7.67
N THR A 24 -1.10 -1.91 -7.55
CA THR A 24 -1.62 -2.54 -6.34
C THR A 24 -1.25 -4.02 -6.21
N SER A 25 -0.60 -4.61 -7.23
CA SER A 25 -0.27 -6.04 -7.26
C SER A 25 1.02 -6.32 -8.02
N ILE A 26 2.07 -6.71 -7.31
CA ILE A 26 3.34 -7.19 -7.91
C ILE A 26 3.09 -8.35 -8.89
N GLY A 27 2.14 -9.23 -8.57
CA GLY A 27 1.81 -10.35 -9.45
C GLY A 27 1.37 -9.94 -10.85
N HIS A 28 0.64 -8.82 -10.98
CA HIS A 28 0.26 -8.25 -12.28
C HIS A 28 1.38 -7.41 -12.89
N MET A 29 2.13 -6.68 -12.08
CA MET A 29 3.27 -5.89 -12.57
C MET A 29 4.37 -6.78 -13.20
N THR A 30 4.54 -8.01 -12.72
CA THR A 30 5.46 -8.96 -13.31
C THR A 30 5.10 -9.27 -14.77
N ASP A 31 3.81 -9.37 -15.12
CA ASP A 31 3.37 -9.63 -16.48
C ASP A 31 3.69 -8.45 -17.42
N LEU A 32 3.67 -7.20 -16.91
CA LEU A 32 4.07 -6.02 -17.67
C LEU A 32 5.55 -6.07 -18.06
N LEU A 33 6.44 -6.61 -17.20
CA LEU A 33 7.86 -6.77 -17.54
C LEU A 33 8.08 -7.72 -18.72
N PHE A 34 7.33 -8.81 -18.80
CA PHE A 34 7.42 -9.74 -19.92
C PHE A 34 6.85 -9.12 -21.20
N THR A 35 5.73 -8.40 -21.11
CA THR A 35 5.17 -7.64 -22.25
C THR A 35 6.18 -6.62 -22.77
N GLU A 36 6.86 -5.89 -21.88
CA GLU A 36 7.91 -4.96 -22.26
C GLU A 36 9.07 -5.63 -23.00
N LYS A 37 9.53 -6.80 -22.53
CA LYS A 37 10.58 -7.58 -23.20
C LYS A 37 10.18 -7.96 -24.64
N ASP A 38 8.93 -8.37 -24.86
CA ASP A 38 8.44 -8.75 -26.19
C ASP A 38 8.40 -7.56 -27.12
N MET A 39 8.01 -6.37 -26.61
CA MET A 39 8.03 -5.13 -27.38
C MET A 39 9.46 -4.68 -27.73
N VAL A 40 10.43 -4.83 -26.82
CA VAL A 40 11.85 -4.56 -27.12
C VAL A 40 12.36 -5.46 -28.22
N THR A 41 11.94 -6.73 -28.26
CA THR A 41 12.31 -7.67 -29.34
C THR A 41 11.77 -7.22 -30.71
N SER A 42 10.48 -6.84 -30.74
CA SER A 42 9.85 -6.28 -31.97
C SER A 42 10.52 -4.98 -32.43
N LEU A 43 10.90 -4.12 -31.45
CA LEU A 43 11.60 -2.88 -31.75
C LEU A 43 12.97 -3.13 -32.40
N LYS A 44 13.72 -4.13 -31.91
CA LYS A 44 15.02 -4.51 -32.49
C LYS A 44 14.91 -4.99 -33.93
N GLU A 45 13.86 -5.73 -34.27
CA GLU A 45 13.63 -6.12 -35.67
C GLU A 45 13.39 -4.91 -36.55
N TYR A 46 12.61 -3.95 -36.06
CA TYR A 46 12.41 -2.67 -36.78
C TYR A 46 13.71 -1.90 -36.97
N ILE A 47 14.55 -1.78 -35.93
CA ILE A 47 15.83 -1.07 -35.98
C ILE A 47 16.75 -1.62 -37.09
N ARG A 48 16.73 -2.91 -37.40
CA ARG A 48 17.51 -3.52 -38.47
C ARG A 48 17.11 -3.05 -39.88
N VAL A 49 15.87 -2.62 -40.05
CA VAL A 49 15.33 -2.20 -41.35
C VAL A 49 15.61 -0.73 -41.63
N GLU A 50 15.76 0.11 -40.65
CA GLU A 50 15.92 1.56 -40.82
C GLU A 50 17.11 2.15 -40.05
N GLU A 51 18.34 1.67 -40.33
CA GLU A 51 19.53 2.05 -39.56
C GLU A 51 19.82 3.56 -39.49
N SER A 52 19.47 4.33 -40.53
CA SER A 52 19.82 5.76 -40.59
C SER A 52 18.95 6.71 -39.74
N LYS A 53 17.70 6.32 -39.38
CA LYS A 53 16.79 7.05 -38.49
C LYS A 53 16.92 6.60 -37.04
N LEU A 54 17.66 5.55 -36.82
CA LEU A 54 17.55 4.69 -35.68
C LEU A 54 18.45 5.03 -34.49
N GLU A 55 19.30 6.05 -34.55
CA GLU A 55 20.15 6.36 -33.38
C GLU A 55 19.33 6.71 -32.12
N GLN A 56 18.24 7.44 -32.26
CA GLN A 56 17.35 7.70 -31.12
C GLN A 56 16.59 6.45 -30.70
N VAL A 57 16.06 5.70 -31.68
CA VAL A 57 15.33 4.45 -31.41
C VAL A 57 16.26 3.38 -30.85
N LYS A 58 17.52 3.34 -31.29
CA LYS A 58 18.56 2.44 -30.80
C LYS A 58 18.91 2.70 -29.33
N ARG A 59 19.07 3.99 -28.94
CA ARG A 59 19.24 4.35 -27.51
C ARG A 59 18.07 3.86 -26.65
N TRP A 60 16.85 4.03 -27.16
CA TRP A 60 15.64 3.55 -26.50
C TRP A 60 15.66 2.03 -26.34
N ALA A 61 15.96 1.29 -27.42
CA ALA A 61 16.02 -0.17 -27.38
C ALA A 61 17.05 -0.67 -26.37
N ASP A 62 18.25 -0.12 -26.37
CA ASP A 62 19.33 -0.51 -25.46
C ASP A 62 18.96 -0.24 -24.00
N GLN A 63 18.32 0.91 -23.72
CA GLN A 63 17.84 1.25 -22.38
C GLN A 63 16.76 0.29 -21.88
N LEU A 64 15.75 0.01 -22.71
CA LEU A 64 14.65 -0.88 -22.37
C LEU A 64 15.14 -2.32 -22.23
N GLU A 65 16.04 -2.79 -23.09
CA GLU A 65 16.63 -4.12 -22.99
C GLU A 65 17.36 -4.33 -21.69
N SER A 66 18.29 -3.43 -21.36
CA SER A 66 19.07 -3.49 -20.10
C SER A 66 18.14 -3.59 -18.87
N LEU A 67 17.08 -2.77 -18.88
CA LEU A 67 16.10 -2.75 -17.81
C LEU A 67 15.28 -4.05 -17.75
N SER A 68 14.80 -4.54 -18.89
CA SER A 68 13.98 -5.75 -18.99
C SER A 68 14.77 -7.01 -18.62
N ILE A 69 15.99 -7.16 -19.10
CA ILE A 69 16.88 -8.28 -18.72
C ILE A 69 17.11 -8.29 -17.21
N THR A 70 17.46 -7.12 -16.64
CA THR A 70 17.68 -7.00 -15.19
C THR A 70 16.41 -7.34 -14.41
N ALA A 71 15.26 -6.81 -14.86
CA ALA A 71 13.98 -7.03 -14.18
C ALA A 71 13.48 -8.47 -14.29
N ILE A 72 13.75 -9.16 -15.41
CA ILE A 72 13.27 -10.53 -15.66
C ILE A 72 14.13 -11.56 -14.93
N GLN A 73 15.40 -11.28 -14.64
CA GLN A 73 16.23 -12.17 -13.83
C GLN A 73 15.66 -12.36 -12.43
N ASP A 74 15.12 -11.28 -11.83
CA ASP A 74 14.44 -11.32 -10.55
C ASP A 74 13.26 -10.31 -10.57
N PRO A 75 12.11 -10.67 -11.19
CA PRO A 75 10.99 -9.75 -11.37
C PRO A 75 10.43 -9.22 -10.05
N GLU A 76 10.33 -10.08 -9.03
CA GLU A 76 9.78 -9.67 -7.74
C GLU A 76 10.72 -8.73 -7.00
N GLY A 77 12.03 -9.02 -6.99
CA GLY A 77 13.02 -8.14 -6.38
C GLY A 77 13.15 -6.80 -7.10
N PHE A 78 13.11 -6.83 -8.43
CA PHE A 78 13.14 -5.59 -9.23
C PHE A 78 11.91 -4.72 -8.98
N LEU A 79 10.70 -5.30 -9.01
CA LEU A 79 9.44 -4.58 -8.76
C LEU A 79 9.20 -4.28 -7.29
N GLY A 80 9.89 -4.94 -6.39
CA GLY A 80 9.90 -4.61 -4.98
C GLY A 80 10.53 -3.25 -4.67
N HIS A 81 11.28 -2.69 -5.62
CA HIS A 81 11.81 -1.33 -5.50
C HIS A 81 10.75 -0.31 -5.99
N PRO A 82 10.31 0.65 -5.12
CA PRO A 82 9.22 1.58 -5.44
C PRO A 82 9.46 2.40 -6.70
N VAL A 83 10.69 2.87 -6.91
CA VAL A 83 11.06 3.68 -8.09
C VAL A 83 10.99 2.85 -9.37
N ASN A 84 11.37 1.57 -9.34
CA ASN A 84 11.26 0.70 -10.51
C ASN A 84 9.81 0.46 -10.89
N ALA A 85 8.93 0.27 -9.90
CA ALA A 85 7.50 0.13 -10.09
C ALA A 85 6.91 1.38 -10.78
N PHE A 86 7.21 2.56 -10.26
CA PHE A 86 6.78 3.83 -10.84
C PHE A 86 7.30 4.02 -12.28
N LYS A 87 8.61 3.82 -12.50
CA LYS A 87 9.24 3.96 -13.83
C LYS A 87 8.66 2.98 -14.85
N LEU A 88 8.37 1.74 -14.46
CA LEU A 88 7.73 0.77 -15.34
C LEU A 88 6.34 1.26 -15.79
N MET A 89 5.51 1.73 -14.85
CA MET A 89 4.18 2.25 -15.14
C MET A 89 4.24 3.48 -16.07
N LYS A 90 5.09 4.44 -15.74
CA LYS A 90 5.31 5.64 -16.58
C LYS A 90 5.76 5.27 -17.99
N ARG A 91 6.73 4.38 -18.09
CA ARG A 91 7.28 3.95 -19.39
C ARG A 91 6.19 3.35 -20.28
N LEU A 92 5.44 2.37 -19.75
CA LEU A 92 4.40 1.68 -20.50
C LEU A 92 3.21 2.60 -20.83
N ASN A 93 2.87 3.54 -19.96
CA ASN A 93 1.75 4.46 -20.18
C ASN A 93 2.10 5.65 -21.11
N THR A 94 3.30 6.24 -20.94
CA THR A 94 3.66 7.50 -21.61
C THR A 94 4.74 7.31 -22.68
N GLU A 95 5.86 6.67 -22.34
CA GLU A 95 7.06 6.64 -23.19
C GLU A 95 6.90 5.76 -24.43
N TRP A 96 6.18 4.64 -24.30
CA TRP A 96 5.79 3.83 -25.45
C TRP A 96 4.86 4.55 -26.43
N GLY A 97 4.05 5.50 -25.94
CA GLY A 97 3.24 6.37 -26.79
C GLY A 97 4.07 7.38 -27.58
N MET A 98 5.12 7.92 -26.98
CA MET A 98 6.08 8.78 -27.69
C MET A 98 6.85 8.00 -28.75
N LEU A 99 7.27 6.77 -28.43
CA LEU A 99 7.92 5.88 -29.39
C LEU A 99 7.00 5.53 -30.56
N GLU A 100 5.71 5.28 -30.31
CA GLU A 100 4.72 5.07 -31.37
C GLU A 100 4.64 6.27 -32.32
N THR A 101 4.63 7.50 -31.79
CA THR A 101 4.62 8.73 -32.58
C THR A 101 5.87 8.84 -33.48
N LEU A 102 7.04 8.50 -32.96
CA LEU A 102 8.30 8.48 -33.68
C LEU A 102 8.27 7.43 -34.80
N VAL A 103 7.70 6.27 -34.58
CA VAL A 103 7.64 5.14 -35.52
C VAL A 103 6.62 5.36 -36.62
N LEU A 104 5.47 5.99 -36.33
CA LEU A 104 4.42 6.32 -37.29
C LEU A 104 4.89 7.21 -38.45
N SER A 105 6.09 7.82 -38.35
CA SER A 105 6.67 8.62 -39.45
C SER A 105 7.15 7.80 -40.64
N ASP A 106 7.13 6.44 -40.60
CA ASP A 106 7.45 5.57 -41.75
C ASP A 106 6.97 4.09 -41.62
N THR A 107 7.18 3.32 -42.69
CA THR A 107 6.72 1.96 -43.07
C THR A 107 6.94 0.85 -42.02
N THR A 108 6.18 0.87 -40.92
CA THR A 108 6.41 -0.05 -39.82
C THR A 108 5.16 -0.77 -39.35
N GLU A 109 4.32 -1.11 -40.30
CA GLU A 109 2.99 -1.69 -40.07
C GLU A 109 3.02 -2.88 -39.12
N ALA A 110 4.03 -3.75 -39.19
CA ALA A 110 4.17 -4.90 -38.31
C ALA A 110 4.46 -4.52 -36.87
N PHE A 111 5.37 -3.55 -36.62
CA PHE A 111 5.68 -3.08 -35.26
C PHE A 111 4.50 -2.30 -34.67
N ILE A 112 3.87 -1.41 -35.41
CA ILE A 112 2.71 -0.64 -35.00
C ILE A 112 1.52 -1.56 -34.66
N SER A 113 1.30 -2.60 -35.49
CA SER A 113 0.26 -3.58 -35.22
C SER A 113 0.50 -4.33 -33.91
N ASN A 114 1.73 -4.77 -33.67
CA ASN A 114 2.10 -5.41 -32.39
C ASN A 114 1.95 -4.44 -31.21
N LEU A 115 2.49 -3.23 -31.30
CA LEU A 115 2.37 -2.21 -30.26
C LEU A 115 0.90 -1.88 -29.95
N THR A 116 0.07 -1.72 -30.99
CA THR A 116 -1.37 -1.45 -30.83
C THR A 116 -2.10 -2.60 -30.14
N MET A 117 -1.70 -3.85 -30.41
CA MET A 117 -2.24 -5.02 -29.75
C MET A 117 -1.85 -5.06 -28.27
N GLN A 118 -0.57 -4.84 -27.96
CA GLN A 118 -0.04 -4.84 -26.60
C GLN A 118 -0.56 -3.65 -25.78
N ARG A 119 -0.75 -2.49 -26.39
CA ARG A 119 -1.23 -1.26 -25.76
C ARG A 119 -2.59 -1.42 -25.05
N LYS A 120 -3.42 -2.36 -25.48
CA LYS A 120 -4.68 -2.68 -24.80
C LYS A 120 -4.49 -3.23 -23.40
N HIS A 121 -3.28 -3.69 -23.10
CA HIS A 121 -2.89 -4.25 -21.81
C HIS A 121 -1.95 -3.34 -21.02
N PHE A 122 -1.69 -2.13 -21.52
CA PHE A 122 -0.83 -1.17 -20.82
C PHE A 122 -1.53 -0.56 -19.61
N PRO A 123 -0.75 -0.14 -18.62
CA PRO A 123 -1.24 0.71 -17.55
C PRO A 123 -1.84 2.00 -18.09
N THR A 124 -2.84 2.49 -17.40
CA THR A 124 -3.48 3.78 -17.69
C THR A 124 -2.77 4.91 -16.96
N GLU A 125 -3.17 6.15 -17.23
CA GLU A 125 -2.73 7.33 -16.49
C GLU A 125 -3.09 7.23 -14.98
N ASP A 126 -4.24 6.63 -14.67
CA ASP A 126 -4.65 6.37 -13.29
C ASP A 126 -3.70 5.39 -12.58
N ASP A 127 -3.19 4.38 -13.29
CA ASP A 127 -2.20 3.44 -12.74
C ASP A 127 -0.87 4.14 -12.45
N GLN A 128 -0.41 5.00 -13.36
CA GLN A 128 0.81 5.78 -13.18
C GLN A 128 0.67 6.75 -11.99
N THR A 129 -0.44 7.49 -11.94
CA THR A 129 -0.77 8.37 -10.83
C THR A 129 -0.86 7.60 -9.52
N GLY A 130 -1.48 6.43 -9.53
CA GLY A 130 -1.58 5.55 -8.37
C GLY A 130 -0.22 5.06 -7.87
N ALA A 131 0.69 4.71 -8.79
CA ALA A 131 2.06 4.31 -8.44
C ALA A 131 2.86 5.48 -7.85
N ALA A 132 2.70 6.69 -8.40
CA ALA A 132 3.29 7.91 -7.85
C ALA A 132 2.79 8.18 -6.42
N LYS A 133 1.48 8.16 -6.20
CA LYS A 133 0.87 8.31 -4.86
C LYS A 133 1.33 7.23 -3.88
N ALA A 134 1.63 6.01 -4.37
CA ALA A 134 2.22 4.97 -3.56
C ALA A 134 3.63 5.34 -3.08
N LEU A 135 4.46 5.96 -3.94
CA LEU A 135 5.79 6.46 -3.56
C LEU A 135 5.70 7.58 -2.52
N LEU A 136 4.80 8.56 -2.70
CA LEU A 136 4.59 9.65 -1.73
C LEU A 136 4.15 9.09 -0.37
N ARG A 137 3.22 8.13 -0.35
CA ARG A 137 2.80 7.43 0.87
C ARG A 137 3.95 6.71 1.57
N LEU A 138 4.83 6.05 0.82
CA LEU A 138 6.02 5.40 1.37
C LEU A 138 6.98 6.42 1.97
N GLN A 139 7.16 7.55 1.31
CA GLN A 139 7.98 8.66 1.80
C GLN A 139 7.51 9.11 3.18
N ASP A 140 6.21 9.38 3.34
CA ASP A 140 5.62 9.79 4.62
C ASP A 140 5.73 8.71 5.70
N THR A 141 5.23 7.49 5.39
CA THR A 141 5.13 6.41 6.37
C THR A 141 6.49 6.03 6.95
N TYR A 142 7.52 5.96 6.11
CA TYR A 142 8.87 5.51 6.48
C TYR A 142 9.87 6.65 6.69
N HIS A 143 9.41 7.91 6.62
CA HIS A 143 10.26 9.12 6.75
C HIS A 143 11.46 9.08 5.80
N LEU A 144 11.21 8.74 4.54
CA LEU A 144 12.28 8.65 3.54
C LEU A 144 12.63 10.05 3.03
N GLU A 145 13.91 10.37 3.04
CA GLU A 145 14.39 11.60 2.42
C GLU A 145 14.21 11.52 0.90
N THR A 146 13.79 12.63 0.29
CA THR A 146 13.55 12.74 -1.15
C THR A 146 14.76 12.30 -1.96
N ASN A 147 15.96 12.74 -1.56
CA ASN A 147 17.22 12.33 -2.21
C ASN A 147 17.49 10.83 -2.10
N THR A 148 17.10 10.17 -1.01
CA THR A 148 17.25 8.71 -0.83
C THR A 148 16.40 7.94 -1.85
N ILE A 149 15.16 8.40 -2.09
CA ILE A 149 14.28 7.82 -3.11
C ILE A 149 14.81 8.14 -4.50
N ALA A 150 15.18 9.41 -4.76
CA ALA A 150 15.66 9.87 -6.06
C ALA A 150 16.94 9.14 -6.51
N THR A 151 17.83 8.83 -5.59
CA THR A 151 19.05 8.05 -5.88
C THR A 151 18.82 6.54 -5.92
N GLY A 152 17.61 6.06 -5.61
CA GLY A 152 17.27 4.64 -5.58
C GLY A 152 17.92 3.86 -4.42
N ASN A 153 18.41 4.53 -3.37
CA ASN A 153 19.06 3.92 -2.23
C ASN A 153 18.06 3.56 -1.12
N LEU A 154 17.12 2.65 -1.39
CA LEU A 154 16.14 2.23 -0.39
C LEU A 154 16.65 1.04 0.45
N PRO A 155 16.18 0.89 1.71
CA PRO A 155 16.54 -0.25 2.56
C PRO A 155 16.11 -1.57 1.94
N GLY A 156 17.01 -2.57 1.93
CA GLY A 156 16.68 -3.93 1.48
C GLY A 156 16.56 -4.12 -0.03
N VAL A 157 16.93 -3.13 -0.86
CA VAL A 157 16.91 -3.29 -2.32
C VAL A 157 18.19 -3.91 -2.85
N THR A 158 18.07 -4.77 -3.85
CA THR A 158 19.18 -5.36 -4.61
C THR A 158 19.51 -4.49 -5.83
N TYR A 159 18.50 -3.92 -6.46
CA TYR A 159 18.63 -3.12 -7.69
C TYR A 159 18.48 -1.65 -7.38
N LYS A 160 19.47 -0.85 -7.77
CA LYS A 160 19.40 0.62 -7.66
C LYS A 160 18.83 1.19 -8.96
N SER A 161 17.92 2.13 -8.84
CA SER A 161 17.31 2.81 -9.98
C SER A 161 17.18 4.30 -9.65
N PRO A 162 18.17 5.12 -10.05
CA PRO A 162 18.06 6.56 -9.84
C PRO A 162 16.95 7.15 -10.71
N MET A 163 16.32 8.19 -10.19
CA MET A 163 15.28 8.96 -10.89
C MET A 163 15.94 10.09 -11.67
N THR A 164 15.38 10.38 -12.84
CA THR A 164 15.77 11.53 -13.66
C THR A 164 15.06 12.80 -13.20
N VAL A 165 15.45 13.94 -13.75
CA VAL A 165 14.77 15.23 -13.57
C VAL A 165 13.28 15.10 -13.89
N GLU A 166 12.94 14.44 -15.02
CA GLU A 166 11.57 14.22 -15.47
C GLU A 166 10.78 13.37 -14.48
N ASP A 167 11.37 12.31 -13.94
CA ASP A 167 10.72 11.44 -12.95
C ASP A 167 10.37 12.25 -11.68
N CYS A 168 11.32 13.05 -11.19
CA CYS A 168 11.11 13.91 -10.02
C CYS A 168 10.07 15.01 -10.29
N TYR A 169 10.15 15.67 -11.44
CA TYR A 169 9.16 16.66 -11.87
C TYR A 169 7.76 16.08 -11.93
N GLU A 170 7.60 14.88 -12.49
CA GLU A 170 6.30 14.25 -12.64
C GLU A 170 5.68 13.88 -11.29
N LEU A 171 6.47 13.40 -10.33
CA LEU A 171 5.99 13.20 -8.95
C LEU A 171 5.51 14.50 -8.32
N GLY A 172 6.29 15.57 -8.45
CA GLY A 172 5.90 16.89 -7.97
C GLY A 172 4.63 17.43 -8.64
N LYS A 173 4.46 17.20 -9.95
CA LYS A 173 3.27 17.59 -10.71
C LYS A 173 2.01 16.82 -10.29
N ILE A 174 2.13 15.52 -10.02
CA ILE A 174 1.04 14.69 -9.51
C ILE A 174 0.64 15.15 -8.12
N ALA A 175 1.59 15.40 -7.22
CA ALA A 175 1.34 15.97 -5.91
C ALA A 175 0.62 17.33 -6.00
N TYR A 176 1.07 18.21 -6.91
CA TYR A 176 0.44 19.51 -7.15
C TYR A 176 -1.03 19.38 -7.57
N SER A 177 -1.33 18.42 -8.46
CA SER A 177 -2.69 18.17 -8.94
C SER A 177 -3.64 17.72 -7.81
N ASP A 178 -3.10 17.06 -6.79
CA ASP A 178 -3.83 16.66 -5.58
C ASP A 178 -3.85 17.74 -4.49
N SER A 179 -3.30 18.94 -4.76
CA SER A 179 -3.11 20.01 -3.77
C SER A 179 -2.21 19.61 -2.60
N ASP A 180 -1.34 18.63 -2.79
CA ASP A 180 -0.32 18.21 -1.85
C ASP A 180 0.94 19.06 -2.08
N TYR A 181 0.90 20.28 -1.57
CA TYR A 181 1.95 21.26 -1.80
C TYR A 181 3.25 20.92 -1.06
N TYR A 182 3.16 20.13 0.01
CA TYR A 182 4.33 19.65 0.73
C TYR A 182 5.19 18.74 -0.16
N HIS A 183 4.62 17.69 -0.72
CA HIS A 183 5.35 16.82 -1.63
C HIS A 183 5.70 17.52 -2.95
N THR A 184 4.86 18.44 -3.42
CA THR A 184 5.19 19.27 -4.58
C THR A 184 6.51 20.01 -4.36
N GLU A 185 6.68 20.67 -3.21
CA GLU A 185 7.92 21.38 -2.86
C GLU A 185 9.11 20.43 -2.82
N LEU A 186 8.98 19.28 -2.15
CA LEU A 186 10.07 18.30 -2.02
C LEU A 186 10.56 17.82 -3.40
N TRP A 187 9.65 17.41 -4.27
CA TRP A 187 10.00 16.79 -5.54
C TRP A 187 10.40 17.81 -6.61
N MET A 188 9.79 19.00 -6.62
CA MET A 188 10.23 20.11 -7.48
C MET A 188 11.61 20.64 -7.05
N SER A 189 11.89 20.71 -5.76
CA SER A 189 13.22 21.06 -5.26
C SER A 189 14.28 20.03 -5.68
N GLN A 190 13.97 18.74 -5.64
CA GLN A 190 14.86 17.68 -6.08
C GLN A 190 15.13 17.76 -7.59
N SER A 191 14.08 17.98 -8.40
CA SER A 191 14.20 18.18 -9.85
C SER A 191 15.07 19.40 -10.18
N LEU A 192 14.85 20.51 -9.48
CA LEU A 192 15.66 21.73 -9.64
C LEU A 192 17.12 21.51 -9.26
N GLN A 193 17.37 20.77 -8.18
CA GLN A 193 18.73 20.44 -7.75
C GLN A 193 19.48 19.63 -8.81
N GLN A 194 18.85 18.63 -9.43
CA GLN A 194 19.43 17.84 -10.51
C GLN A 194 19.73 18.71 -11.75
N LEU A 195 18.82 19.62 -12.12
CA LEU A 195 19.05 20.62 -13.18
C LEU A 195 20.20 21.59 -12.86
N ASP A 196 20.34 21.98 -11.59
CA ASP A 196 21.44 22.85 -11.14
C ASP A 196 22.78 22.11 -11.15
N GLN A 197 22.78 20.78 -10.99
CA GLN A 197 23.96 19.91 -11.12
C GLN A 197 24.34 19.62 -12.58
N GLY A 198 23.53 20.08 -13.54
CA GLY A 198 23.80 19.95 -14.98
C GLY A 198 23.28 18.65 -15.60
N GLU A 199 22.31 17.97 -14.98
CA GLU A 199 21.63 16.83 -15.62
C GLU A 199 20.87 17.30 -16.85
N GLU A 200 21.06 16.61 -17.99
CA GLU A 200 20.32 16.88 -19.21
C GLU A 200 18.85 16.48 -19.07
N SER A 201 17.95 17.38 -19.44
CA SER A 201 16.51 17.17 -19.30
C SER A 201 15.72 17.91 -20.38
N THR A 202 14.54 17.40 -20.69
CA THR A 202 13.54 18.08 -21.51
C THR A 202 12.75 19.12 -20.73
N ILE A 203 12.81 19.07 -19.40
CA ILE A 203 12.15 20.01 -18.48
C ILE A 203 13.10 21.16 -18.17
N ASP A 204 12.64 22.36 -18.35
CA ASP A 204 13.42 23.57 -18.05
C ASP A 204 13.25 24.03 -16.58
N LYS A 205 14.23 24.83 -16.10
CA LYS A 205 14.21 25.38 -14.75
C LYS A 205 13.02 26.30 -14.52
N VAL A 206 12.55 26.99 -15.56
CA VAL A 206 11.43 27.94 -15.48
C VAL A 206 10.15 27.19 -15.10
N THR A 207 9.89 26.07 -15.78
CA THR A 207 8.73 25.20 -15.51
C THR A 207 8.76 24.69 -14.06
N VAL A 208 9.91 24.18 -13.58
CA VAL A 208 10.03 23.66 -12.21
C VAL A 208 9.83 24.76 -11.17
N LEU A 209 10.44 25.93 -11.38
CA LEU A 209 10.33 27.07 -10.47
C LEU A 209 8.90 27.63 -10.39
N ASP A 210 8.11 27.52 -11.45
CA ASP A 210 6.73 27.98 -11.45
C ASP A 210 5.85 27.15 -10.52
N TYR A 211 5.96 25.80 -10.56
CA TYR A 211 5.28 24.93 -9.61
C TYR A 211 5.79 25.13 -8.17
N LEU A 212 7.11 25.22 -8.01
CA LEU A 212 7.77 25.36 -6.72
C LEU A 212 7.35 26.64 -6.00
N SER A 213 7.36 27.77 -6.70
CA SER A 213 7.00 29.07 -6.10
C SER A 213 5.56 29.07 -5.56
N TYR A 214 4.63 28.50 -6.32
CA TYR A 214 3.25 28.42 -5.91
C TYR A 214 3.03 27.42 -4.76
N ALA A 215 3.71 26.27 -4.78
CA ALA A 215 3.62 25.28 -3.70
C ALA A 215 4.12 25.85 -2.36
N ILE A 216 5.24 26.57 -2.37
CA ILE A 216 5.79 27.25 -1.18
C ILE A 216 4.82 28.32 -0.68
N TYR A 217 4.22 29.10 -1.59
CA TYR A 217 3.20 30.10 -1.23
C TYR A 217 2.00 29.44 -0.52
N GLN A 218 1.49 28.33 -1.05
CA GLN A 218 0.35 27.62 -0.48
C GLN A 218 0.63 27.02 0.91
N GLN A 219 1.89 26.81 1.24
CA GLN A 219 2.32 26.38 2.58
C GLN A 219 2.49 27.58 3.55
N GLY A 220 2.29 28.81 3.07
CA GLY A 220 2.34 30.04 3.86
C GLY A 220 3.75 30.65 4.00
N GLU A 221 4.74 30.14 3.26
CA GLU A 221 6.12 30.63 3.27
C GLU A 221 6.33 31.73 2.21
N LEU A 222 5.69 32.87 2.44
CA LEU A 222 5.58 33.96 1.45
C LEU A 222 6.95 34.54 1.02
N GLU A 223 7.90 34.69 1.94
CA GLU A 223 9.24 35.23 1.64
C GLU A 223 10.00 34.29 0.67
N ARG A 224 9.99 33.00 0.95
CA ARG A 224 10.62 31.99 0.07
C ARG A 224 9.93 31.93 -1.30
N ALA A 225 8.59 31.98 -1.33
CA ALA A 225 7.83 32.00 -2.57
C ALA A 225 8.21 33.20 -3.44
N LEU A 226 8.39 34.37 -2.82
CA LEU A 226 8.84 35.60 -3.49
C LEU A 226 10.25 35.46 -4.07
N GLU A 227 11.19 34.89 -3.31
CA GLU A 227 12.56 34.61 -3.76
C GLU A 227 12.59 33.71 -4.98
N ILE A 228 11.86 32.57 -4.92
CA ILE A 228 11.76 31.62 -6.04
C ILE A 228 11.11 32.28 -7.26
N THR A 229 10.06 33.09 -7.06
CA THR A 229 9.42 33.84 -8.16
C THR A 229 10.38 34.84 -8.82
N LYS A 230 11.20 35.55 -8.05
CA LYS A 230 12.26 36.45 -8.58
C LYS A 230 13.32 35.65 -9.35
N ARG A 231 13.74 34.48 -8.85
CA ARG A 231 14.67 33.59 -9.57
C ARG A 231 14.08 33.16 -10.90
N LEU A 232 12.79 32.77 -10.94
CA LEU A 232 12.09 32.42 -12.18
C LEU A 232 12.14 33.60 -13.18
N LEU A 233 11.75 34.80 -12.74
CA LEU A 233 11.72 36.00 -13.59
C LEU A 233 13.10 36.45 -14.06
N SER A 234 14.18 36.07 -13.37
CA SER A 234 15.55 36.31 -13.85
C SER A 234 15.92 35.39 -15.03
N LEU A 235 15.25 34.23 -15.19
CA LEU A 235 15.42 33.30 -16.29
C LEU A 235 14.45 33.59 -17.45
N ASP A 236 13.21 33.91 -17.12
CA ASP A 236 12.17 34.32 -18.08
C ASP A 236 11.42 35.55 -17.57
N SER A 237 11.85 36.72 -18.04
CA SER A 237 11.28 38.02 -17.64
C SER A 237 9.86 38.24 -18.13
N GLU A 238 9.39 37.49 -19.15
CA GLU A 238 8.07 37.62 -19.76
C GLU A 238 7.04 36.63 -19.23
N HIS A 239 7.41 35.76 -18.29
CA HIS A 239 6.54 34.75 -17.71
C HIS A 239 5.31 35.36 -17.02
N GLN A 240 4.15 35.26 -17.66
CA GLN A 240 2.93 36.00 -17.25
C GLN A 240 2.45 35.63 -15.84
N ARG A 241 2.40 34.32 -15.49
CA ARG A 241 1.94 33.84 -14.19
C ARG A 241 2.88 34.32 -13.07
N ALA A 242 4.19 34.22 -13.28
CA ALA A 242 5.18 34.66 -12.29
C ALA A 242 5.14 36.16 -12.05
N ARG A 243 4.94 36.99 -13.09
CA ARG A 243 4.73 38.45 -12.93
C ARG A 243 3.47 38.76 -12.11
N GLY A 244 2.39 38.01 -12.33
CA GLY A 244 1.16 38.11 -11.52
C GLY A 244 1.40 37.74 -10.06
N ASN A 245 2.05 36.59 -9.85
CA ASN A 245 2.39 36.07 -8.52
C ASN A 245 3.32 37.01 -7.77
N LEU A 246 4.34 37.60 -8.44
CA LEU A 246 5.25 38.55 -7.84
C LEU A 246 4.51 39.74 -7.23
N LYS A 247 3.64 40.39 -8.03
CA LYS A 247 2.85 41.55 -7.55
C LYS A 247 1.94 41.17 -6.38
N TYR A 248 1.33 40.02 -6.46
CA TYR A 248 0.44 39.53 -5.43
C TYR A 248 1.18 39.18 -4.13
N PHE A 249 2.34 38.52 -4.22
CA PHE A 249 3.15 38.18 -3.06
C PHE A 249 3.75 39.41 -2.40
N GLU A 250 4.21 40.38 -3.19
CA GLU A 250 4.70 41.67 -2.66
C GLU A 250 3.59 42.45 -1.93
N PHE A 251 2.37 42.46 -2.47
CA PHE A 251 1.22 43.06 -1.81
C PHE A 251 0.89 42.35 -0.49
N GLN A 252 0.87 41.03 -0.46
CA GLN A 252 0.62 40.24 0.76
C GLN A 252 1.70 40.47 1.83
N MET A 253 2.98 40.58 1.43
CA MET A 253 4.08 40.92 2.33
C MET A 253 3.91 42.32 2.97
N LEU A 254 3.46 43.31 2.20
CA LEU A 254 3.19 44.63 2.72
C LEU A 254 2.02 44.62 3.72
N GLN A 255 0.96 43.86 3.44
CA GLN A 255 -0.15 43.69 4.39
C GLN A 255 0.32 43.04 5.69
N GLN A 256 1.05 41.93 5.62
CA GLN A 256 1.55 41.25 6.82
C GLN A 256 2.41 42.17 7.70
N ARG A 257 3.30 42.96 7.11
CA ARG A 257 4.12 43.94 7.85
C ARG A 257 3.26 45.02 8.50
N SER A 258 2.24 45.51 7.80
CA SER A 258 1.31 46.49 8.35
C SER A 258 0.52 45.94 9.54
N ASP A 259 0.02 44.70 9.43
CA ASP A 259 -0.72 44.02 10.49
C ASP A 259 0.18 43.75 11.72
N GLU A 260 1.43 43.34 11.48
CA GLU A 260 2.44 43.16 12.56
C GLU A 260 2.80 44.44 13.26
N GLU A 261 2.96 45.54 12.51
CA GLU A 261 3.22 46.90 13.07
C GLU A 261 2.03 47.39 13.90
N GLU A 262 0.79 47.18 13.42
CA GLU A 262 -0.41 47.52 14.17
C GLU A 262 -0.56 46.70 15.45
N ALA A 263 -0.29 45.38 15.36
CA ALA A 263 -0.32 44.47 16.51
C ALA A 263 0.74 44.83 17.55
N ALA A 264 1.96 45.17 17.08
CA ALA A 264 3.06 45.65 17.95
C ALA A 264 2.74 46.99 18.62
N GLN A 265 2.07 47.92 17.91
CA GLN A 265 1.60 49.18 18.49
C GLN A 265 0.50 48.99 19.53
N LYS A 266 -0.46 48.06 19.28
CA LYS A 266 -1.50 47.72 20.26
C LYS A 266 -0.91 47.10 21.52
N GLN A 267 0.05 46.18 21.39
CA GLN A 267 0.74 45.58 22.54
C GLN A 267 1.55 46.58 23.35
N ARG A 268 2.16 47.59 22.71
CA ARG A 268 2.86 48.69 23.41
C ARG A 268 1.91 49.59 24.18
N ASN A 269 0.69 49.77 23.68
CA ASN A 269 -0.31 50.63 24.31
C ASN A 269 -1.08 49.95 25.43
N GLU A 270 -1.19 48.60 25.44
CA GLU A 270 -1.97 47.85 26.42
C GLU A 270 -1.16 47.35 27.62
N GLY A 271 0.17 47.53 27.67
CA GLY A 271 1.01 47.31 28.87
C GLY A 271 0.94 45.93 29.54
N THR A 272 0.57 44.90 28.83
CA THR A 272 0.34 43.56 29.37
C THR A 272 1.51 42.63 29.04
N VAL A 273 2.18 42.15 30.10
CA VAL A 273 3.15 41.04 30.02
C VAL A 273 2.37 39.76 29.64
N GLY A 274 2.28 39.49 28.36
CA GLY A 274 1.60 38.34 27.84
C GLY A 274 2.60 37.24 27.42
N ASN A 275 2.39 36.04 27.89
CA ASN A 275 3.08 34.80 27.51
C ASN A 275 3.28 34.72 25.98
N LYS A 276 4.50 34.39 25.58
CA LYS A 276 4.80 33.96 24.21
C LYS A 276 3.91 32.80 23.84
N THR A 277 2.86 33.08 23.12
CA THR A 277 2.12 32.06 22.36
C THR A 277 3.02 31.65 21.20
N GLU A 278 3.43 30.40 21.19
CA GLU A 278 4.07 29.79 20.02
C GLU A 278 3.13 29.97 18.82
N GLU A 279 3.58 30.71 17.81
CA GLU A 279 2.90 30.83 16.52
C GLU A 279 2.82 29.43 15.92
N LYS A 280 1.63 28.84 15.95
CA LYS A 280 1.32 27.65 15.17
C LYS A 280 1.50 27.98 13.71
N LYS A 281 2.53 27.41 13.06
CA LYS A 281 2.69 27.41 11.62
C LYS A 281 1.37 26.97 10.97
N LYS A 282 0.67 27.92 10.37
CA LYS A 282 -0.54 27.67 9.58
C LYS A 282 -0.13 26.91 8.31
N GLY A 283 -0.32 25.60 8.26
CA GLY A 283 -0.09 24.85 7.03
C GLY A 283 -0.08 23.35 7.20
N PHE A 284 0.49 22.83 8.26
CA PHE A 284 0.53 21.39 8.49
C PHE A 284 -0.59 21.01 9.47
N LYS A 285 -1.66 20.37 8.97
CA LYS A 285 -2.59 19.66 9.86
C LYS A 285 -1.80 18.55 10.50
N GLU A 286 -1.46 18.68 11.78
CA GLU A 286 -0.84 17.57 12.51
C GLU A 286 -1.64 16.30 12.26
N PRO A 287 -0.98 15.19 11.85
CA PRO A 287 -1.67 13.92 11.65
C PRO A 287 -2.42 13.55 12.93
N ILE A 288 -3.61 12.97 12.77
CA ILE A 288 -4.40 12.45 13.89
C ILE A 288 -3.51 11.53 14.73
N PRO A 289 -3.55 11.59 16.07
CA PRO A 289 -2.67 10.79 16.94
C PRO A 289 -2.62 9.30 16.59
N GLU A 290 -3.74 8.75 16.14
CA GLU A 290 -3.87 7.36 15.65
C GLU A 290 -3.00 7.09 14.42
N ARG A 291 -2.94 8.01 13.46
CA ARG A 291 -2.10 7.91 12.27
C ARG A 291 -0.62 7.95 12.65
N LYS A 292 -0.24 8.82 13.60
CA LYS A 292 1.14 8.87 14.11
C LYS A 292 1.57 7.52 14.73
N MET A 293 0.68 6.86 15.49
CA MET A 293 0.99 5.56 16.10
C MET A 293 1.09 4.46 15.05
N TYR A 294 0.17 4.44 14.09
CA TYR A 294 0.21 3.51 12.96
C TYR A 294 1.54 3.61 12.20
N GLU A 295 1.93 4.81 11.79
CA GLU A 295 3.18 5.04 11.06
C GLU A 295 4.42 4.66 11.88
N LYS A 296 4.46 4.98 13.18
CA LYS A 296 5.54 4.55 14.08
C LYS A 296 5.68 3.03 14.12
N LEU A 297 4.57 2.33 14.28
CA LEU A 297 4.58 0.87 14.32
C LEU A 297 5.03 0.27 12.97
N CYS A 298 4.65 0.88 11.84
CA CYS A 298 5.11 0.47 10.52
C CYS A 298 6.63 0.59 10.36
N ARG A 299 7.27 1.53 11.08
CA ARG A 299 8.73 1.68 11.15
C ARG A 299 9.39 0.79 12.22
N GLY A 300 8.60 0.01 12.97
CA GLY A 300 9.10 -0.77 14.11
C GLY A 300 9.34 0.05 15.37
N GLU A 301 8.84 1.29 15.41
CA GLU A 301 8.93 2.19 16.55
C GLU A 301 7.67 2.10 17.42
N GLY A 302 7.77 2.46 18.69
CA GLY A 302 6.59 2.57 19.57
C GLY A 302 5.96 1.26 19.99
N ILE A 303 6.64 0.12 19.82
CA ILE A 303 6.17 -1.18 20.30
C ILE A 303 6.09 -1.16 21.83
N GLN A 304 4.89 -1.37 22.37
CA GLN A 304 4.62 -1.26 23.82
C GLN A 304 4.79 -2.61 24.53
N MET A 305 5.94 -3.23 24.35
CA MET A 305 6.30 -4.49 24.99
C MET A 305 7.31 -4.23 26.11
N THR A 306 6.88 -4.39 27.36
CA THR A 306 7.79 -4.30 28.51
C THR A 306 8.51 -5.63 28.73
N PRO A 307 9.72 -5.65 29.32
CA PRO A 307 10.42 -6.89 29.64
C PRO A 307 9.60 -7.86 30.51
N ARG A 308 8.77 -7.32 31.43
CA ARG A 308 7.86 -8.11 32.27
C ARG A 308 6.74 -8.77 31.47
N ARG A 309 6.21 -8.11 30.42
CA ARG A 309 5.21 -8.71 29.50
C ARG A 309 5.88 -9.73 28.61
N GLN A 310 7.03 -9.38 28.04
CA GLN A 310 7.79 -10.27 27.17
C GLN A 310 8.16 -11.60 27.84
N SER A 311 8.52 -11.59 29.13
CA SER A 311 8.84 -12.80 29.89
C SER A 311 7.65 -13.77 30.10
N ARG A 312 6.43 -13.36 29.74
CA ARG A 312 5.21 -14.18 29.80
C ARG A 312 4.82 -14.79 28.46
N LEU A 313 5.50 -14.39 27.38
CA LEU A 313 5.26 -14.94 26.04
C LEU A 313 6.09 -16.20 25.89
N PHE A 314 5.50 -17.23 25.28
CA PHE A 314 6.11 -18.53 25.16
C PHE A 314 6.12 -19.01 23.72
N CYS A 315 7.19 -19.73 23.38
CA CYS A 315 7.23 -20.60 22.20
C CYS A 315 7.03 -22.04 22.69
N ARG A 316 6.16 -22.77 22.01
CA ARG A 316 5.82 -24.15 22.38
C ARG A 316 5.53 -25.01 21.17
N TYR A 317 5.66 -26.32 21.38
CA TYR A 317 5.07 -27.30 20.45
C TYR A 317 3.64 -27.56 20.88
N TYR A 318 2.71 -27.36 19.95
CA TYR A 318 1.27 -27.51 20.16
C TYR A 318 0.80 -28.80 19.47
N ASP A 319 0.27 -29.74 20.22
CA ASP A 319 -0.19 -31.06 19.77
C ASP A 319 -1.71 -31.13 19.60
N ASN A 320 -2.40 -30.00 19.72
CA ASN A 320 -3.84 -29.87 19.65
C ASN A 320 -4.56 -30.90 20.57
N HIS A 321 -4.30 -30.82 21.87
CA HIS A 321 -4.88 -31.67 22.89
C HIS A 321 -4.68 -33.18 22.61
N ARG A 322 -3.49 -33.56 22.14
CA ARG A 322 -3.10 -34.93 21.75
C ARG A 322 -3.84 -35.45 20.52
N ASN A 323 -4.16 -34.58 19.59
CA ASN A 323 -4.65 -35.03 18.28
C ASN A 323 -3.59 -35.93 17.62
N PRO A 324 -3.95 -37.15 17.17
CA PRO A 324 -2.98 -38.11 16.63
C PRO A 324 -2.11 -37.56 15.50
N MET A 325 -2.64 -36.67 14.67
CA MET A 325 -1.88 -36.03 13.58
C MET A 325 -0.79 -35.09 14.11
N TYR A 326 -1.08 -34.36 15.18
CA TYR A 326 -0.16 -33.37 15.75
C TYR A 326 0.74 -33.94 16.85
N LEU A 327 0.44 -35.14 17.38
CA LEU A 327 1.36 -35.86 18.27
C LEU A 327 2.67 -36.24 17.56
N LEU A 328 2.56 -36.67 16.29
CA LEU A 328 3.73 -37.05 15.49
C LEU A 328 4.46 -35.85 14.89
N SER A 329 3.74 -34.76 14.60
CA SER A 329 4.28 -33.54 14.02
C SER A 329 3.62 -32.33 14.68
N PRO A 330 4.01 -31.97 15.90
CA PRO A 330 3.41 -30.87 16.63
C PRO A 330 3.71 -29.54 15.96
N VAL A 331 2.76 -28.61 16.01
CA VAL A 331 2.88 -27.30 15.40
C VAL A 331 3.69 -26.38 16.31
N LYS A 332 4.60 -25.62 15.72
CA LYS A 332 5.38 -24.62 16.44
C LYS A 332 4.52 -23.39 16.64
N GLN A 333 4.20 -23.07 17.87
CA GLN A 333 3.36 -21.94 18.27
C GLN A 333 4.17 -20.93 19.06
N GLU A 334 4.00 -19.64 18.75
CA GLU A 334 4.66 -18.52 19.42
C GLU A 334 3.62 -17.48 19.81
N ASP A 335 3.65 -17.04 21.08
CA ASP A 335 2.83 -15.93 21.51
C ASP A 335 3.48 -14.61 21.05
N GLU A 336 2.80 -13.86 20.20
CA GLU A 336 3.27 -12.54 19.72
C GLU A 336 2.84 -11.42 20.67
N TRP A 337 1.64 -11.55 21.26
CA TRP A 337 1.06 -10.54 22.16
C TRP A 337 0.10 -11.19 23.16
N ASP A 338 0.04 -10.64 24.37
CA ASP A 338 -0.74 -11.19 25.47
C ASP A 338 -2.18 -10.65 25.58
N ARG A 339 -2.40 -9.37 25.18
CA ARG A 339 -3.72 -8.70 25.23
C ARG A 339 -3.81 -7.61 24.14
N PRO A 340 -4.61 -7.81 23.08
CA PRO A 340 -5.34 -9.05 22.76
C PRO A 340 -4.38 -10.22 22.55
N TYR A 341 -4.87 -11.44 22.70
CA TYR A 341 -4.04 -12.63 22.48
C TYR A 341 -3.79 -12.80 20.97
N ILE A 342 -2.54 -12.62 20.57
CA ILE A 342 -2.10 -12.78 19.19
C ILE A 342 -1.04 -13.88 19.17
N VAL A 343 -1.28 -14.90 18.36
CA VAL A 343 -0.42 -16.07 18.28
C VAL A 343 0.06 -16.32 16.86
N ARG A 344 1.31 -16.70 16.72
CA ARG A 344 1.93 -17.12 15.45
C ARG A 344 2.13 -18.62 15.42
N TYR A 345 1.74 -19.23 14.29
CA TYR A 345 2.04 -20.62 13.96
C TYR A 345 3.12 -20.66 12.88
N HIS A 346 4.23 -21.36 13.16
CA HIS A 346 5.34 -21.49 12.23
C HIS A 346 5.19 -22.74 11.35
N ASP A 347 5.73 -22.65 10.13
CA ASP A 347 5.78 -23.77 9.15
C ASP A 347 4.41 -24.42 8.89
N ILE A 348 3.35 -23.62 8.99
CA ILE A 348 1.97 -24.11 8.94
C ILE A 348 1.44 -24.29 7.51
N ILE A 349 2.09 -23.69 6.54
CA ILE A 349 1.81 -23.86 5.12
C ILE A 349 3.13 -24.03 4.37
N SER A 350 3.22 -25.10 3.58
CA SER A 350 4.43 -25.45 2.84
C SER A 350 4.65 -24.56 1.61
N HIS A 351 5.87 -24.54 1.10
CA HIS A 351 6.21 -23.79 -0.11
C HIS A 351 5.37 -24.22 -1.32
N SER A 352 5.17 -25.51 -1.52
CA SER A 352 4.36 -26.05 -2.63
C SER A 352 2.89 -25.65 -2.52
N GLU A 353 2.32 -25.65 -1.30
CA GLU A 353 0.96 -25.19 -1.05
C GLU A 353 0.82 -23.69 -1.33
N ILE A 354 1.80 -22.88 -0.92
CA ILE A 354 1.85 -21.45 -1.18
C ILE A 354 1.84 -21.17 -2.68
N GLU A 355 2.73 -21.81 -3.45
CA GLU A 355 2.81 -21.57 -4.89
C GLU A 355 1.54 -22.02 -5.63
N LYS A 356 0.94 -23.12 -5.19
CA LYS A 356 -0.35 -23.56 -5.73
C LYS A 356 -1.47 -22.55 -5.45
N VAL A 357 -1.58 -22.05 -4.22
CA VAL A 357 -2.57 -21.02 -3.85
C VAL A 357 -2.36 -19.75 -4.66
N LYS A 358 -1.12 -19.27 -4.79
CA LYS A 358 -0.80 -18.10 -5.63
C LYS A 358 -1.19 -18.32 -7.10
N SER A 359 -0.90 -19.49 -7.66
CA SER A 359 -1.25 -19.83 -9.05
C SER A 359 -2.75 -19.81 -9.32
N LEU A 360 -3.56 -20.29 -8.36
CA LEU A 360 -5.02 -20.25 -8.43
C LEU A 360 -5.58 -18.82 -8.30
N ALA A 361 -4.96 -18.02 -7.43
CA ALA A 361 -5.42 -16.67 -7.13
C ALA A 361 -5.04 -15.65 -8.22
N LYS A 362 -3.81 -15.74 -8.79
CA LYS A 362 -3.26 -14.75 -9.72
C LYS A 362 -4.23 -14.34 -10.84
N PRO A 363 -4.86 -15.25 -11.61
CA PRO A 363 -5.79 -14.87 -12.69
C PRO A 363 -7.10 -14.24 -12.20
N ARG A 364 -7.43 -14.38 -10.91
CA ARG A 364 -8.67 -13.91 -10.29
C ARG A 364 -8.50 -12.62 -9.48
N LEU A 365 -7.26 -12.13 -9.34
CA LEU A 365 -6.98 -10.92 -8.57
C LEU A 365 -7.76 -9.72 -9.14
N ARG A 366 -8.55 -9.07 -8.29
CA ARG A 366 -9.29 -7.83 -8.58
C ARG A 366 -9.00 -6.82 -7.49
N ARG A 367 -9.20 -5.55 -7.78
CA ARG A 367 -9.10 -4.51 -6.75
C ARG A 367 -9.91 -4.91 -5.52
N ALA A 368 -9.28 -4.87 -4.35
CA ALA A 368 -9.94 -5.25 -3.11
C ALA A 368 -11.08 -4.27 -2.79
N THR A 369 -12.20 -4.82 -2.36
CA THR A 369 -13.38 -4.07 -1.95
C THR A 369 -13.55 -4.13 -0.44
N VAL A 370 -14.28 -3.17 0.10
CA VAL A 370 -14.70 -3.10 1.51
C VAL A 370 -16.21 -2.99 1.56
N HIS A 371 -16.81 -3.44 2.65
CA HIS A 371 -18.22 -3.19 2.90
C HIS A 371 -18.42 -1.72 3.24
N ASP A 372 -19.30 -1.05 2.51
CA ASP A 372 -19.74 0.29 2.84
C ASP A 372 -20.54 0.25 4.14
N PRO A 373 -20.17 1.02 5.18
CA PRO A 373 -20.76 0.89 6.51
C PRO A 373 -22.26 1.29 6.56
N LEU A 374 -22.74 2.07 5.58
CA LEU A 374 -24.12 2.53 5.51
C LEU A 374 -25.01 1.63 4.67
N THR A 375 -24.47 1.11 3.57
CA THR A 375 -25.26 0.36 2.57
C THR A 375 -24.98 -1.13 2.57
N GLY A 376 -23.92 -1.60 3.25
CA GLY A 376 -23.43 -2.98 3.21
C GLY A 376 -22.83 -3.41 1.86
N LYS A 377 -22.91 -2.57 0.81
CA LYS A 377 -22.43 -2.90 -0.53
C LYS A 377 -20.91 -2.91 -0.60
N LEU A 378 -20.38 -3.81 -1.41
CA LEU A 378 -18.93 -3.85 -1.70
C LEU A 378 -18.52 -2.69 -2.60
N THR A 379 -17.60 -1.85 -2.11
CA THR A 379 -17.04 -0.70 -2.83
C THR A 379 -15.50 -0.73 -2.75
N THR A 380 -14.84 -0.09 -3.71
CA THR A 380 -13.40 0.14 -3.63
C THR A 380 -13.12 1.33 -2.73
N ALA A 381 -12.08 1.23 -1.89
CA ALA A 381 -11.71 2.29 -0.96
C ALA A 381 -10.24 2.70 -1.14
N LEU A 382 -9.97 3.99 -0.95
CA LEU A 382 -8.60 4.54 -1.03
C LEU A 382 -7.72 4.07 0.14
N TYR A 383 -8.32 3.75 1.28
CA TYR A 383 -7.61 3.25 2.47
C TYR A 383 -7.26 1.76 2.39
N ARG A 384 -7.74 1.03 1.35
CA ARG A 384 -7.36 -0.37 1.08
C ARG A 384 -6.75 -0.48 -0.32
N VAL A 385 -5.42 -0.48 -0.38
CA VAL A 385 -4.64 -0.55 -1.62
C VAL A 385 -4.04 -1.95 -1.75
N SER A 386 -4.81 -2.87 -2.35
CA SER A 386 -4.41 -4.25 -2.62
C SER A 386 -5.31 -4.86 -3.68
N LYS A 387 -4.91 -6.01 -4.22
CA LYS A 387 -5.79 -6.89 -5.01
C LYS A 387 -6.10 -8.15 -4.22
N SER A 388 -7.31 -8.66 -4.36
CA SER A 388 -7.73 -9.89 -3.72
C SER A 388 -8.42 -10.83 -4.70
N ALA A 389 -8.35 -12.12 -4.39
CA ALA A 389 -9.08 -13.20 -5.06
C ALA A 389 -9.70 -14.09 -3.98
N TRP A 390 -10.84 -14.66 -4.27
CA TRP A 390 -11.56 -15.57 -3.40
C TRP A 390 -11.42 -16.99 -3.93
N LEU A 391 -11.09 -17.94 -3.06
CA LEU A 391 -10.90 -19.35 -3.38
C LEU A 391 -11.77 -20.23 -2.48
N THR A 392 -12.37 -21.24 -3.08
CA THR A 392 -13.23 -22.22 -2.41
C THR A 392 -12.63 -23.62 -2.51
N GLY A 393 -13.15 -24.58 -1.75
CA GLY A 393 -12.81 -25.99 -1.87
C GLY A 393 -13.12 -26.58 -3.26
N TYR A 394 -14.09 -26.00 -3.99
CA TYR A 394 -14.41 -26.39 -5.36
C TYR A 394 -13.31 -26.01 -6.37
N ASP A 395 -12.45 -25.03 -6.06
CA ASP A 395 -11.37 -24.62 -6.95
C ASP A 395 -10.20 -25.59 -6.94
N ASP A 396 -9.88 -26.13 -5.76
CA ASP A 396 -8.84 -27.14 -5.59
C ASP A 396 -8.98 -27.81 -4.22
N PRO A 397 -8.83 -29.15 -4.10
CA PRO A 397 -8.91 -29.89 -2.83
C PRO A 397 -7.89 -29.43 -1.78
N LEU A 398 -6.83 -28.75 -2.20
CA LEU A 398 -5.87 -28.13 -1.27
C LEU A 398 -6.53 -27.11 -0.36
N ILE A 399 -7.53 -26.37 -0.85
CA ILE A 399 -8.22 -25.35 -0.08
C ILE A 399 -8.93 -25.98 1.11
N ASP A 400 -9.66 -27.09 0.89
CA ASP A 400 -10.33 -27.83 1.97
C ASP A 400 -9.33 -28.40 2.98
N LYS A 401 -8.20 -28.92 2.49
CA LYS A 401 -7.13 -29.41 3.36
C LYS A 401 -6.57 -28.33 4.27
N ILE A 402 -6.44 -27.10 3.74
CA ILE A 402 -5.97 -25.96 4.53
C ILE A 402 -7.07 -25.52 5.51
N ASN A 403 -8.35 -25.56 5.12
CA ASN A 403 -9.46 -25.26 6.01
C ASN A 403 -9.50 -26.24 7.19
N GLN A 404 -9.41 -27.54 6.92
CA GLN A 404 -9.34 -28.56 7.96
C GLN A 404 -8.19 -28.33 8.94
N ARG A 405 -7.02 -27.89 8.43
CA ARG A 405 -5.88 -27.55 9.28
C ARG A 405 -6.17 -26.38 10.20
N ILE A 406 -6.89 -25.35 9.72
CA ILE A 406 -7.31 -24.20 10.56
C ILE A 406 -8.29 -24.67 11.62
N GLU A 407 -9.30 -25.46 11.24
CA GLU A 407 -10.29 -26.04 12.14
C GLU A 407 -9.63 -26.89 13.24
N ASP A 408 -8.73 -27.77 12.83
CA ASP A 408 -7.99 -28.62 13.77
C ASP A 408 -7.21 -27.80 14.81
N LEU A 409 -6.62 -26.68 14.42
CA LEU A 409 -5.77 -25.87 15.31
C LEU A 409 -6.54 -24.89 16.17
N THR A 410 -7.64 -24.36 15.67
CA THR A 410 -8.44 -23.33 16.37
C THR A 410 -9.63 -23.93 17.12
N GLY A 411 -10.10 -25.11 16.73
CA GLY A 411 -11.35 -25.69 17.19
C GLY A 411 -12.59 -24.95 16.68
N LEU A 412 -12.44 -24.03 15.72
CA LEU A 412 -13.52 -23.26 15.14
C LEU A 412 -14.00 -23.93 13.85
N GLU A 413 -15.30 -24.15 13.71
CA GLU A 413 -15.90 -24.77 12.52
C GLU A 413 -15.71 -23.87 11.30
N MET A 414 -15.24 -24.46 10.20
CA MET A 414 -14.95 -23.73 8.98
C MET A 414 -16.14 -23.67 8.01
N ASP A 415 -17.24 -24.35 8.29
CA ASP A 415 -18.45 -24.34 7.44
C ASP A 415 -19.12 -22.95 7.37
N THR A 416 -18.97 -22.17 8.43
CA THR A 416 -19.49 -20.81 8.53
C THR A 416 -18.46 -19.73 8.18
N ALA A 417 -17.22 -20.12 7.87
CA ALA A 417 -16.15 -19.18 7.55
C ALA A 417 -16.35 -18.58 6.14
N GLU A 418 -15.89 -17.33 5.92
CA GLU A 418 -15.81 -16.75 4.58
C GLU A 418 -14.98 -17.65 3.65
N GLU A 419 -15.20 -17.49 2.34
CA GLU A 419 -14.26 -18.02 1.36
C GLU A 419 -12.85 -17.51 1.63
N MET A 420 -11.87 -18.28 1.18
CA MET A 420 -10.49 -17.96 1.40
C MET A 420 -10.07 -16.73 0.58
N GLN A 421 -9.86 -15.60 1.23
CA GLN A 421 -9.36 -14.39 0.58
C GLN A 421 -7.85 -14.44 0.45
N VAL A 422 -7.35 -14.42 -0.78
CA VAL A 422 -5.93 -14.25 -1.09
C VAL A 422 -5.69 -12.81 -1.49
N ALA A 423 -4.91 -12.09 -0.70
CA ALA A 423 -4.58 -10.69 -0.95
C ALA A 423 -3.13 -10.54 -1.42
N ASN A 424 -2.92 -9.73 -2.44
CA ASN A 424 -1.61 -9.30 -2.88
C ASN A 424 -1.48 -7.79 -2.72
N TYR A 425 -0.50 -7.39 -1.92
CA TYR A 425 -0.11 -5.99 -1.74
C TYR A 425 1.15 -5.75 -2.58
N GLY A 426 1.04 -4.86 -3.56
CA GLY A 426 2.18 -4.33 -4.30
C GLY A 426 2.93 -3.28 -3.51
N VAL A 427 3.90 -2.65 -4.14
CA VAL A 427 4.69 -1.57 -3.55
C VAL A 427 3.76 -0.41 -3.15
N GLY A 428 3.90 0.07 -1.91
CA GLY A 428 3.01 1.07 -1.32
C GLY A 428 1.60 0.57 -1.01
N GLY A 429 1.31 -0.71 -1.28
CA GLY A 429 0.04 -1.35 -0.94
C GLY A 429 -0.14 -1.44 0.56
N GLN A 430 -1.33 -1.05 1.04
CA GLN A 430 -1.65 -0.95 2.46
C GLN A 430 -3.11 -1.28 2.74
N TYR A 431 -3.43 -1.45 4.00
CA TYR A 431 -4.79 -1.38 4.53
C TYR A 431 -4.77 -0.63 5.85
N GLU A 432 -5.39 0.54 5.88
CA GLU A 432 -5.38 1.43 7.06
C GLU A 432 -6.08 0.80 8.27
N PRO A 433 -5.91 1.35 9.48
CA PRO A 433 -6.48 0.79 10.70
C PRO A 433 -7.98 0.56 10.63
N HIS A 434 -8.40 -0.70 10.79
CA HIS A 434 -9.79 -1.16 10.68
C HIS A 434 -10.08 -2.28 11.69
N PHE A 435 -11.33 -2.60 11.83
CA PHE A 435 -11.82 -3.76 12.57
C PHE A 435 -12.29 -4.83 11.58
N ASP A 436 -12.03 -6.09 11.88
CA ASP A 436 -12.57 -7.20 11.10
C ASP A 436 -14.00 -7.58 11.51
N PHE A 437 -14.48 -7.11 12.65
CA PHE A 437 -15.85 -7.33 13.12
C PHE A 437 -16.76 -6.13 12.83
N GLY A 438 -18.07 -6.38 12.64
CA GLY A 438 -19.09 -5.34 12.55
C GLY A 438 -19.33 -4.69 13.90
N ARG A 439 -19.22 -3.37 13.95
CA ARG A 439 -19.38 -2.59 15.18
C ARG A 439 -20.85 -2.43 15.55
N LYS A 440 -21.13 -2.00 16.79
CA LYS A 440 -22.52 -1.79 17.28
C LYS A 440 -23.27 -0.72 16.48
N ASP A 441 -22.55 0.26 15.96
CA ASP A 441 -23.06 1.34 15.08
C ASP A 441 -23.24 0.91 13.62
N GLU A 442 -22.85 -0.32 13.26
CA GLU A 442 -22.95 -0.91 11.92
C GLU A 442 -23.75 -2.22 11.95
N PRO A 443 -25.04 -2.21 12.35
CA PRO A 443 -25.80 -3.43 12.60
C PRO A 443 -26.04 -4.28 11.34
N ASP A 444 -25.91 -3.70 10.17
CA ASP A 444 -26.12 -4.35 8.88
C ASP A 444 -24.84 -4.71 8.14
N ALA A 445 -23.65 -4.49 8.74
CA ALA A 445 -22.35 -4.69 8.09
C ALA A 445 -22.17 -6.08 7.46
N PHE A 446 -22.74 -7.14 8.06
CA PHE A 446 -22.67 -8.53 7.58
C PHE A 446 -24.04 -9.19 7.36
N LYS A 447 -25.10 -8.39 7.27
CA LYS A 447 -26.48 -8.90 7.13
C LYS A 447 -26.68 -9.75 5.87
N GLU A 448 -26.07 -9.32 4.77
CA GLU A 448 -26.16 -10.05 3.49
C GLU A 448 -25.46 -11.42 3.52
N LEU A 449 -24.48 -11.59 4.39
CA LEU A 449 -23.73 -12.87 4.53
C LEU A 449 -24.52 -13.92 5.33
N GLY A 450 -25.47 -13.51 6.19
CA GLY A 450 -26.35 -14.40 6.95
C GLY A 450 -25.64 -15.26 8.02
N THR A 451 -24.34 -15.09 8.21
CA THR A 451 -23.48 -15.94 9.05
C THR A 451 -23.10 -15.34 10.42
N GLY A 452 -23.62 -14.14 10.73
CA GLY A 452 -23.34 -13.44 12.00
C GLY A 452 -22.13 -12.51 11.92
N ASN A 453 -21.38 -12.36 13.04
CA ASN A 453 -20.21 -11.48 13.11
C ASN A 453 -18.90 -12.29 13.10
N ARG A 454 -17.80 -11.68 12.68
CA ARG A 454 -16.48 -12.32 12.57
C ARG A 454 -15.86 -12.52 13.94
N VAL A 455 -15.80 -13.77 14.40
CA VAL A 455 -15.29 -14.12 15.74
C VAL A 455 -13.78 -14.07 15.81
N ALA A 456 -13.10 -14.45 14.74
CA ALA A 456 -11.65 -14.54 14.71
C ALA A 456 -11.10 -14.35 13.30
N THR A 457 -9.84 -13.95 13.23
CA THR A 457 -9.09 -13.81 11.98
C THR A 457 -7.87 -14.72 12.00
N TRP A 458 -7.72 -15.48 10.91
CA TRP A 458 -6.55 -16.28 10.61
C TRP A 458 -5.85 -15.73 9.38
N LEU A 459 -4.60 -15.27 9.52
CA LEU A 459 -3.82 -14.61 8.47
C LEU A 459 -2.54 -15.40 8.18
N PHE A 460 -2.43 -16.00 7.00
CA PHE A 460 -1.17 -16.58 6.52
C PHE A 460 -0.28 -15.53 5.86
N TYR A 461 1.02 -15.65 6.07
CA TYR A 461 2.04 -14.94 5.29
C TYR A 461 2.67 -15.90 4.27
N MET A 462 2.47 -15.61 2.99
CA MET A 462 2.93 -16.45 1.88
C MET A 462 4.21 -15.94 1.22
N THR A 463 4.73 -14.81 1.70
CA THR A 463 6.02 -14.23 1.28
C THR A 463 6.73 -13.64 2.49
N ASP A 464 8.06 -13.64 2.41
CA ASP A 464 8.86 -12.69 3.18
C ASP A 464 8.77 -11.32 2.51
N VAL A 465 8.86 -10.26 3.30
CA VAL A 465 8.85 -8.86 2.81
C VAL A 465 10.17 -8.24 3.21
N ALA A 466 10.92 -7.75 2.23
CA ALA A 466 12.26 -7.21 2.47
C ALA A 466 12.24 -5.95 3.36
N ALA A 467 11.23 -5.09 3.18
CA ALA A 467 11.02 -3.93 4.04
C ALA A 467 9.55 -3.51 4.05
N GLY A 468 9.04 -3.11 5.22
CA GLY A 468 7.66 -2.72 5.42
C GLY A 468 6.70 -3.90 5.54
N GLY A 469 5.41 -3.66 5.27
CA GLY A 469 4.37 -4.70 5.19
C GLY A 469 3.98 -5.38 6.51
N ALA A 470 4.36 -4.85 7.67
CA ALA A 470 3.94 -5.40 8.97
C ALA A 470 2.42 -5.38 9.13
N THR A 471 1.89 -6.28 9.95
CA THR A 471 0.53 -6.17 10.50
C THR A 471 0.65 -5.55 11.87
N VAL A 472 0.02 -4.39 12.09
CA VAL A 472 0.17 -3.61 13.33
C VAL A 472 -1.16 -3.40 14.02
N PHE A 473 -1.12 -3.29 15.34
CA PHE A 473 -2.28 -3.04 16.21
C PHE A 473 -2.06 -1.71 16.95
N PRO A 474 -2.50 -0.57 16.37
CA PRO A 474 -2.16 0.75 16.88
C PRO A 474 -2.60 1.01 18.32
N ASP A 475 -3.77 0.50 18.71
CA ASP A 475 -4.37 0.78 20.02
C ASP A 475 -3.60 0.10 21.18
N VAL A 476 -2.88 -0.98 20.89
CA VAL A 476 -2.10 -1.73 21.89
C VAL A 476 -0.58 -1.65 21.68
N GLY A 477 -0.15 -1.02 20.59
CA GLY A 477 1.27 -0.88 20.28
C GLY A 477 1.96 -2.18 19.90
N ALA A 478 1.25 -3.10 19.19
CA ALA A 478 1.80 -4.37 18.72
C ALA A 478 2.12 -4.30 17.23
N ALA A 479 3.17 -5.01 16.81
CA ALA A 479 3.57 -5.15 15.42
C ALA A 479 4.04 -6.59 15.14
N VAL A 480 3.52 -7.18 14.06
CA VAL A 480 3.81 -8.54 13.62
C VAL A 480 4.35 -8.49 12.19
N TRP A 481 5.59 -8.96 12.02
CA TRP A 481 6.27 -8.92 10.73
C TRP A 481 5.96 -10.16 9.89
N PRO A 482 5.73 -10.02 8.57
CA PRO A 482 5.53 -11.15 7.67
C PRO A 482 6.73 -12.09 7.68
N LYS A 483 6.45 -13.39 7.81
CA LYS A 483 7.42 -14.47 7.62
C LYS A 483 6.76 -15.58 6.81
N LYS A 484 7.35 -15.91 5.66
CA LYS A 484 6.81 -16.93 4.75
C LYS A 484 6.57 -18.25 5.46
N GLY A 485 5.41 -18.86 5.19
CA GLY A 485 5.03 -20.16 5.76
C GLY A 485 4.41 -20.08 7.16
N THR A 486 4.27 -18.88 7.73
CA THR A 486 3.64 -18.68 9.05
C THR A 486 2.19 -18.20 8.92
N ALA A 487 1.42 -18.41 9.98
CA ALA A 487 0.09 -17.81 10.15
C ALA A 487 0.02 -17.08 11.49
N VAL A 488 -0.79 -16.03 11.52
CA VAL A 488 -1.11 -15.28 12.75
C VAL A 488 -2.61 -15.37 12.98
N PHE A 489 -2.98 -15.54 14.24
CA PHE A 489 -4.37 -15.72 14.67
C PHE A 489 -4.69 -14.81 15.85
N TRP A 490 -5.90 -14.24 15.86
CA TRP A 490 -6.47 -13.50 16.99
C TRP A 490 -8.00 -13.59 16.98
N TYR A 491 -8.60 -13.45 18.16
CA TYR A 491 -10.04 -13.30 18.28
C TYR A 491 -10.44 -11.84 18.11
N ASN A 492 -11.50 -11.59 17.34
CA ASN A 492 -12.09 -10.27 17.13
C ASN A 492 -13.18 -9.94 18.14
N LEU A 493 -13.78 -10.98 18.74
CA LEU A 493 -14.87 -10.85 19.70
C LEU A 493 -14.49 -11.51 21.02
N PHE A 494 -15.00 -10.96 22.09
CA PHE A 494 -15.02 -11.64 23.40
C PHE A 494 -16.02 -12.81 23.40
N ALA A 495 -15.92 -13.70 24.39
CA ALA A 495 -16.87 -14.81 24.57
C ALA A 495 -18.33 -14.33 24.76
N SER A 496 -18.54 -13.09 25.16
CA SER A 496 -19.85 -12.43 25.24
C SER A 496 -20.46 -12.12 23.86
N GLY A 497 -19.67 -12.23 22.76
CA GLY A 497 -20.05 -11.79 21.42
C GLY A 497 -19.85 -10.29 21.18
N GLU A 498 -19.34 -9.56 22.16
CA GLU A 498 -18.96 -8.15 21.98
C GLU A 498 -17.61 -8.02 21.27
N GLY A 499 -17.46 -6.97 20.44
CA GLY A 499 -16.21 -6.71 19.73
C GLY A 499 -15.06 -6.32 20.67
N ASP A 500 -13.90 -6.92 20.48
CA ASP A 500 -12.68 -6.49 21.15
C ASP A 500 -12.03 -5.34 20.35
N TYR A 501 -12.28 -4.13 20.79
CA TYR A 501 -11.75 -2.92 20.13
C TYR A 501 -10.22 -2.83 20.21
N SER A 502 -9.56 -3.59 21.07
CA SER A 502 -8.10 -3.68 21.12
C SER A 502 -7.49 -4.43 19.91
N THR A 503 -8.32 -5.11 19.11
CA THR A 503 -7.91 -5.83 17.89
C THR A 503 -7.93 -4.98 16.62
N ARG A 504 -8.17 -3.68 16.74
CA ARG A 504 -8.01 -2.77 15.60
C ARG A 504 -6.63 -2.93 15.01
N HIS A 505 -6.55 -3.25 13.74
CA HIS A 505 -5.27 -3.57 13.10
C HIS A 505 -5.16 -2.97 11.71
N ALA A 506 -3.95 -2.99 11.17
CA ALA A 506 -3.64 -2.43 9.86
C ALA A 506 -2.56 -3.25 9.16
N ALA A 507 -2.55 -3.21 7.83
CA ALA A 507 -1.42 -3.66 7.04
C ALA A 507 -0.58 -2.46 6.60
N CYS A 508 0.64 -2.38 7.09
CA CYS A 508 1.59 -1.34 6.71
C CYS A 508 1.91 -1.37 5.21
N PRO A 509 2.20 -0.22 4.59
CA PRO A 509 2.64 -0.17 3.22
C PRO A 509 3.86 -1.07 2.99
N VAL A 510 3.85 -1.80 1.88
CA VAL A 510 5.03 -2.58 1.47
C VAL A 510 6.05 -1.61 0.89
N LEU A 511 7.21 -1.48 1.53
CA LEU A 511 8.27 -0.59 1.06
C LEU A 511 9.10 -1.25 -0.04
N VAL A 512 9.57 -2.47 0.21
CA VAL A 512 10.38 -3.25 -0.74
C VAL A 512 9.94 -4.70 -0.74
N GLY A 513 9.78 -5.28 -1.91
CA GLY A 513 9.30 -6.64 -2.09
C GLY A 513 7.80 -6.72 -2.38
N ASN A 514 7.22 -7.86 -2.09
CA ASN A 514 5.78 -8.07 -2.24
C ASN A 514 5.20 -8.80 -1.03
N LYS A 515 3.97 -8.47 -0.68
CA LYS A 515 3.27 -9.16 0.40
C LYS A 515 2.08 -9.93 -0.16
N TRP A 516 2.20 -11.26 -0.12
CA TRP A 516 1.07 -12.15 -0.31
C TRP A 516 0.57 -12.61 1.05
N GLY A 517 -0.63 -12.22 1.36
CA GLY A 517 -1.35 -12.65 2.55
C GLY A 517 -2.58 -13.46 2.14
N LYS A 518 -3.05 -14.30 3.05
CA LYS A 518 -4.27 -15.07 2.92
C LYS A 518 -4.98 -14.98 4.24
N SER A 519 -6.13 -14.29 4.25
CA SER A 519 -6.99 -14.21 5.41
C SER A 519 -8.18 -15.16 5.31
N ARG A 520 -8.64 -15.61 6.44
CA ARG A 520 -9.90 -16.29 6.60
C ARG A 520 -10.58 -15.78 7.85
N ASP A 521 -11.74 -15.16 7.65
CA ASP A 521 -12.55 -14.65 8.73
C ASP A 521 -13.57 -15.70 9.12
N ILE A 522 -13.59 -16.05 10.41
CA ILE A 522 -14.43 -17.11 10.95
C ILE A 522 -15.63 -16.45 11.63
N TYR A 523 -16.85 -16.84 11.27
CA TYR A 523 -18.09 -16.25 11.78
C TYR A 523 -18.67 -17.04 12.94
N TYR A 524 -19.48 -16.33 13.73
CA TYR A 524 -20.29 -16.88 14.78
C TYR A 524 -21.77 -16.78 14.39
N TYR A 525 -22.45 -17.93 14.31
CA TYR A 525 -23.90 -17.96 14.07
C TYR A 525 -24.66 -17.56 15.36
N ARG A 526 -25.49 -16.54 15.26
CA ARG A 526 -26.30 -16.02 16.38
C ARG A 526 -27.40 -17.06 16.73
N GLY A 527 -27.11 -17.97 17.61
CA GLY A 527 -28.09 -19.00 18.05
C GLY A 527 -27.51 -20.26 18.66
N TYR A 528 -26.25 -20.54 18.44
CA TYR A 528 -25.60 -21.72 19.00
C TYR A 528 -24.32 -21.33 19.72
N VAL A 529 -24.40 -21.21 21.06
CA VAL A 529 -23.22 -21.26 21.93
C VAL A 529 -22.89 -22.72 22.10
N PRO A 530 -21.82 -23.27 21.53
CA PRO A 530 -21.41 -24.62 21.87
C PRO A 530 -21.06 -24.60 23.36
N GLU A 531 -21.70 -25.44 24.16
CA GLU A 531 -21.39 -25.63 25.60
C GLU A 531 -19.92 -26.03 25.85
N LYS A 532 -19.11 -26.13 24.79
CA LYS A 532 -17.70 -26.53 24.83
C LYS A 532 -16.69 -25.39 24.98
N TYR A 533 -17.10 -24.11 25.07
CA TYR A 533 -16.17 -23.03 25.35
C TYR A 533 -16.25 -22.63 26.82
N PRO A 534 -15.36 -23.16 27.69
CA PRO A 534 -15.31 -22.74 29.07
C PRO A 534 -14.48 -21.47 29.24
N PHE A 535 -14.95 -20.35 28.66
CA PHE A 535 -14.35 -19.04 28.93
C PHE A 535 -15.34 -18.12 29.62
N THR A 536 -15.56 -18.37 30.92
CA THR A 536 -15.99 -17.33 31.83
C THR A 536 -14.77 -16.48 32.17
N LEU A 537 -14.52 -15.44 31.38
CA LEU A 537 -13.64 -14.36 31.78
C LEU A 537 -14.46 -13.32 32.56
N THR A 538 -14.52 -13.46 33.86
CA THR A 538 -14.77 -12.34 34.75
C THR A 538 -13.53 -11.44 34.77
N GLU A 539 -13.75 -10.14 34.86
CA GLU A 539 -12.82 -9.02 34.65
C GLU A 539 -11.51 -8.99 35.47
N THR A 540 -11.11 -10.03 36.12
CA THR A 540 -9.95 -9.95 37.02
C THR A 540 -9.20 -11.26 37.18
N THR A 541 -8.75 -11.91 36.12
CA THR A 541 -7.56 -12.78 36.33
C THR A 541 -7.11 -13.44 35.02
N CYS A 542 -5.84 -13.25 34.73
CA CYS A 542 -5.08 -14.04 33.77
C CYS A 542 -4.96 -15.46 34.35
N TYR A 543 -5.73 -16.43 33.86
CA TYR A 543 -5.50 -17.84 34.21
C TYR A 543 -4.73 -18.50 33.06
N CYS A 544 -3.46 -18.78 33.34
CA CYS A 544 -2.82 -19.94 32.75
C CYS A 544 -3.69 -21.15 33.13
N ILE A 545 -4.19 -21.87 32.13
CA ILE A 545 -4.91 -23.12 32.37
C ILE A 545 -3.89 -24.13 32.85
N TYR A 546 -3.78 -24.27 34.17
CA TYR A 546 -3.26 -25.47 34.80
C TYR A 546 -4.41 -26.47 34.80
N PHE A 547 -4.35 -27.48 33.94
CA PHE A 547 -5.13 -28.70 34.18
C PHE A 547 -4.48 -29.47 35.32
N GLU A 548 -5.02 -29.33 36.52
CA GLU A 548 -4.85 -30.33 37.54
C GLU A 548 -5.56 -31.61 37.11
N VAL A 549 -4.76 -32.62 36.81
CA VAL A 549 -5.25 -33.98 36.68
C VAL A 549 -5.60 -34.45 38.10
N SER A 550 -6.86 -34.31 38.45
CA SER A 550 -7.40 -34.93 39.65
C SER A 550 -7.51 -36.45 39.41
N LEU A 551 -6.54 -37.17 39.93
CA LEU A 551 -6.63 -38.62 40.10
C LEU A 551 -7.72 -38.92 41.13
N ILE A 552 -8.91 -39.28 40.70
CA ILE A 552 -9.87 -39.96 41.58
C ILE A 552 -9.53 -41.44 41.56
N SER A 553 -8.74 -41.81 42.53
CA SER A 553 -8.72 -43.19 43.03
C SER A 553 -10.01 -43.45 43.78
N ASN A 554 -10.87 -44.28 43.25
CA ASN A 554 -11.86 -44.98 44.07
C ASN A 554 -11.79 -46.48 43.82
N LEU A 555 -11.22 -47.15 44.78
CA LEU A 555 -11.47 -48.51 45.14
C LEU A 555 -12.93 -48.65 45.64
N LYS A 556 -13.71 -49.42 44.98
CA LYS A 556 -14.42 -50.64 45.44
C LYS A 556 -15.23 -51.20 44.30
#